data_20764f25d14b3878e9d648db5cfd402a
#
_entry.id   20764f25d14b3878e9d648db5cfd402a
#
_cell.length_a   1.000
_cell.length_b   1.000
_cell.length_c   1.000
_cell.angle_alpha   90.00
_cell.angle_beta   90.00
_cell.angle_gamma   90.00
#
_symmetry.space_group_name_H-M   'P 1'
#
loop_
_entity.id
_entity.type
_entity.pdbx_description
1 polymer ?
#
loop_
_entity_poly.entity_id
_entity_poly.type
_entity_poly.pdbx_seq_one_letter_code
_entity_poly.pdbx_strand_id
1 'polypeptide(L)'
;ETQNPNILFIAIDDLKPTIGSFGDAFAQTPIMDALSKEATIFLNNHTQQAVCGPSRASLMTGKRPDYTKVRDLKTKMRDINPDILTIPEHFKNNGYQTLGVGKIFDPRCVDNKRDLPSWSVPFIKENQLVYSSDYGPPALGYYQNKDIKNKVRQLRAEATSKGVKNLNKYVRDNYKPPFGSANVPDEAYTDGAIAARANLMLQDLSQNQSTPFFLAVGFKRPHLPFTAPQKYWDLYNKNEIELASYQTKSVNGPDLAYHSSGEMRSYKYPEIDYVINEENLLDLEESHQKDLIHGYYACTSFIDAQIGKILQTLKSTGLDKNTIIVIYVSYTHL
;
A
#
# COMPACT_ATOMS: atom_id res chain seq x y z
N GLU A 1 -32.91 -18.49 -9.07
CA GLU A 1 -31.54 -18.81 -8.58
C GLU A 1 -30.90 -17.55 -8.10
N THR A 2 -30.41 -17.50 -6.85
CA THR A 2 -29.64 -16.38 -6.34
C THR A 2 -28.28 -16.40 -7.01
N GLN A 3 -27.98 -15.38 -7.79
CA GLN A 3 -26.67 -15.24 -8.44
C GLN A 3 -25.57 -15.11 -7.35
N ASN A 4 -24.47 -15.85 -7.50
CA ASN A 4 -23.32 -15.72 -6.60
C ASN A 4 -22.83 -14.26 -6.53
N PRO A 5 -22.54 -13.70 -5.34
CA PRO A 5 -22.10 -12.33 -5.21
C PRO A 5 -20.73 -12.11 -5.83
N ASN A 6 -20.52 -10.95 -6.40
CA ASN A 6 -19.18 -10.46 -6.76
C ASN A 6 -18.35 -10.17 -5.51
N ILE A 7 -17.04 -10.18 -5.64
CA ILE A 7 -16.12 -9.82 -4.56
C ILE A 7 -15.25 -8.66 -5.01
N LEU A 8 -15.30 -7.55 -4.28
CA LEU A 8 -14.34 -6.46 -4.37
C LEU A 8 -13.42 -6.52 -3.16
N PHE A 9 -12.16 -6.94 -3.39
CA PHE A 9 -11.16 -7.10 -2.34
C PHE A 9 -10.13 -5.97 -2.43
N ILE A 10 -10.15 -5.06 -1.47
CA ILE A 10 -9.24 -3.90 -1.39
C ILE A 10 -8.21 -4.17 -0.30
N ALA A 11 -6.94 -4.26 -0.69
CA ALA A 11 -5.81 -4.43 0.22
C ALA A 11 -5.01 -3.13 0.33
N ILE A 12 -4.76 -2.66 1.55
CA ILE A 12 -4.01 -1.43 1.83
C ILE A 12 -2.70 -1.80 2.51
N ASP A 13 -1.57 -1.29 2.01
CA ASP A 13 -0.26 -1.64 2.52
C ASP A 13 0.14 -0.75 3.70
N ASP A 14 0.51 -1.37 4.83
CA ASP A 14 1.01 -0.72 6.04
C ASP A 14 0.04 0.31 6.68
N LEU A 15 -1.26 0.16 6.46
CA LEU A 15 -2.24 0.96 7.19
C LEU A 15 -2.45 0.38 8.59
N LYS A 16 -2.14 1.14 9.61
CA LYS A 16 -2.50 0.85 11.02
C LYS A 16 -3.89 1.43 11.34
N PRO A 17 -4.48 1.19 12.52
CA PRO A 17 -5.82 1.69 12.88
C PRO A 17 -5.92 3.23 13.01
N THR A 18 -5.28 3.99 12.14
CA THR A 18 -5.40 5.45 12.01
C THR A 18 -6.60 5.79 11.11
N ILE A 19 -7.77 5.37 11.54
CA ILE A 19 -9.05 5.51 10.84
C ILE A 19 -10.08 5.95 11.88
N GLY A 20 -10.98 6.88 11.53
CA GLY A 20 -11.98 7.41 12.47
C GLY A 20 -12.85 6.33 13.08
N SER A 21 -13.31 5.36 12.30
CA SER A 21 -14.12 4.22 12.76
C SER A 21 -13.39 3.25 13.71
N PHE A 22 -12.07 3.34 13.83
CA PHE A 22 -11.26 2.62 14.82
C PHE A 22 -10.91 3.47 16.05
N GLY A 23 -11.48 4.69 16.15
CA GLY A 23 -11.33 5.57 17.29
C GLY A 23 -10.24 6.64 17.16
N ASP A 24 -9.60 6.77 16.01
CA ASP A 24 -8.63 7.83 15.73
C ASP A 24 -9.38 9.13 15.35
N ALA A 25 -9.49 10.05 16.30
CA ALA A 25 -10.20 11.32 16.09
C ALA A 25 -9.44 12.32 15.21
N PHE A 26 -8.14 12.13 15.00
CA PHE A 26 -7.33 13.00 14.15
C PHE A 26 -7.42 12.58 12.67
N ALA A 27 -7.66 11.30 12.39
CA ALA A 27 -7.75 10.78 11.03
C ALA A 27 -8.92 11.37 10.23
N GLN A 28 -8.66 11.78 9.00
CA GLN A 28 -9.68 12.27 8.05
C GLN A 28 -9.99 11.17 7.03
N THR A 29 -10.89 10.24 7.41
CA THR A 29 -11.24 9.03 6.63
C THR A 29 -12.74 8.90 6.39
N PRO A 30 -13.42 9.93 5.83
CA PRO A 30 -14.87 9.98 5.76
C PRO A 30 -15.51 8.83 4.96
N ILE A 31 -14.81 8.26 3.99
CA ILE A 31 -15.33 7.16 3.15
C ILE A 31 -15.33 5.85 3.94
N MET A 32 -14.20 5.49 4.55
CA MET A 32 -14.12 4.29 5.40
C MET A 32 -15.03 4.40 6.62
N ASP A 33 -15.14 5.60 7.21
CA ASP A 33 -16.03 5.87 8.33
C ASP A 33 -17.52 5.77 7.95
N ALA A 34 -17.88 6.19 6.75
CA ALA A 34 -19.24 6.02 6.25
C ALA A 34 -19.56 4.54 5.97
N LEU A 35 -18.64 3.83 5.31
CA LEU A 35 -18.80 2.41 5.01
C LEU A 35 -18.91 1.56 6.29
N SER A 36 -18.15 1.91 7.32
CA SER A 36 -18.13 1.19 8.59
C SER A 36 -19.48 1.14 9.31
N LYS A 37 -20.36 2.13 9.05
CA LYS A 37 -21.71 2.17 9.64
C LYS A 37 -22.64 1.09 9.10
N GLU A 38 -22.32 0.55 7.93
CA GLU A 38 -23.11 -0.49 7.23
C GLU A 38 -22.34 -1.81 7.13
N ALA A 39 -21.13 -1.88 7.70
CA ALA A 39 -20.23 -3.01 7.58
C ALA A 39 -19.92 -3.68 8.92
N THR A 40 -19.41 -4.90 8.87
CA THR A 40 -18.81 -5.56 10.03
C THR A 40 -17.36 -5.13 10.18
N ILE A 41 -17.00 -4.58 11.33
CA ILE A 41 -15.64 -4.17 11.68
C ILE A 41 -14.99 -5.23 12.57
N PHE A 42 -13.79 -5.67 12.20
CA PHE A 42 -12.98 -6.62 12.97
C PHE A 42 -11.89 -5.87 13.74
N LEU A 43 -12.19 -5.44 14.97
CA LEU A 43 -11.28 -4.62 15.79
C LEU A 43 -10.04 -5.40 16.28
N ASN A 44 -10.16 -6.71 16.43
CA ASN A 44 -9.09 -7.58 16.95
C ASN A 44 -8.54 -8.52 15.89
N ASN A 45 -8.35 -8.03 14.68
CA ASN A 45 -7.69 -8.78 13.63
C ASN A 45 -6.18 -8.55 13.66
N HIS A 46 -5.40 -9.64 13.65
CA HIS A 46 -3.95 -9.60 13.77
C HIS A 46 -3.27 -10.20 12.55
N THR A 47 -2.19 -9.55 12.08
CA THR A 47 -1.34 -10.12 11.04
C THR A 47 -0.56 -11.33 11.57
N GLN A 48 -0.30 -12.31 10.70
CA GLN A 48 0.43 -13.51 11.11
C GLN A 48 1.94 -13.27 11.28
N GLN A 49 2.48 -12.31 10.57
CA GLN A 49 3.85 -11.83 10.69
C GLN A 49 3.94 -10.39 10.19
N ALA A 50 4.57 -9.51 10.95
CA ALA A 50 4.66 -8.07 10.66
C ALA A 50 5.68 -7.73 9.55
N VAL A 51 5.58 -8.40 8.40
CA VAL A 51 6.37 -8.15 7.17
C VAL A 51 5.48 -8.43 5.96
N CYS A 52 5.46 -7.54 4.96
CA CYS A 52 4.50 -7.62 3.84
C CYS A 52 4.51 -8.96 3.08
N GLY A 53 5.66 -9.59 2.81
CA GLY A 53 5.74 -10.88 2.14
C GLY A 53 4.99 -11.99 2.87
N PRO A 54 5.39 -12.35 4.10
CA PRO A 54 4.72 -13.34 4.94
C PRO A 54 3.25 -13.00 5.23
N SER A 55 2.95 -11.74 5.58
CA SER A 55 1.59 -11.30 5.86
C SER A 55 0.67 -11.55 4.66
N ARG A 56 1.08 -11.11 3.46
CA ARG A 56 0.28 -11.26 2.24
C ARG A 56 0.19 -12.71 1.76
N ALA A 57 1.26 -13.49 1.90
CA ALA A 57 1.20 -14.93 1.62
C ALA A 57 0.19 -15.64 2.55
N SER A 58 0.19 -15.30 3.84
CA SER A 58 -0.77 -15.83 4.81
C SER A 58 -2.20 -15.40 4.52
N LEU A 59 -2.41 -14.11 4.23
CA LEU A 59 -3.71 -13.56 3.87
C LEU A 59 -4.29 -14.29 2.65
N MET A 60 -3.51 -14.34 1.56
CA MET A 60 -4.01 -14.83 0.28
C MET A 60 -4.17 -16.36 0.23
N THR A 61 -3.66 -17.10 1.20
CA THR A 61 -3.74 -18.58 1.24
C THR A 61 -4.54 -19.10 2.44
N GLY A 62 -4.82 -18.25 3.43
CA GLY A 62 -5.40 -18.69 4.71
C GLY A 62 -4.46 -19.58 5.53
N LYS A 63 -3.15 -19.59 5.21
CA LYS A 63 -2.15 -20.45 5.87
C LYS A 63 -1.14 -19.61 6.64
N ARG A 64 -0.70 -20.10 7.80
CA ARG A 64 0.34 -19.45 8.60
C ARG A 64 1.71 -19.51 7.92
N PRO A 65 2.67 -18.62 8.26
CA PRO A 65 4.04 -18.66 7.75
C PRO A 65 4.74 -20.00 7.98
N ASP A 66 4.37 -20.76 9.02
CA ASP A 66 4.86 -22.10 9.27
C ASP A 66 4.50 -23.11 8.19
N TYR A 67 3.37 -22.92 7.52
CA TYR A 67 2.95 -23.73 6.38
C TYR A 67 3.49 -23.17 5.07
N THR A 68 3.30 -21.86 4.80
CA THR A 68 3.73 -21.24 3.53
C THR A 68 5.24 -21.23 3.37
N LYS A 69 6.00 -21.29 4.49
CA LYS A 69 7.45 -21.11 4.60
C LYS A 69 7.95 -19.74 4.13
N VAL A 70 7.05 -18.82 3.79
CA VAL A 70 7.38 -17.43 3.47
C VAL A 70 7.53 -16.70 4.79
N ARG A 71 8.77 -16.46 5.20
CA ARG A 71 9.14 -15.74 6.44
C ARG A 71 10.01 -14.52 6.18
N ASP A 72 10.29 -14.25 4.90
CA ASP A 72 11.16 -13.19 4.42
C ASP A 72 10.58 -12.54 3.14
N LEU A 73 11.37 -11.68 2.50
CA LEU A 73 11.03 -10.99 1.26
C LEU A 73 11.74 -11.59 0.03
N LYS A 74 12.14 -12.85 0.08
CA LYS A 74 12.88 -13.54 -1.01
C LYS A 74 12.24 -14.87 -1.39
N THR A 75 11.68 -15.57 -0.40
CA THR A 75 11.07 -16.88 -0.57
C THR A 75 9.78 -16.78 -1.36
N LYS A 76 9.71 -17.45 -2.50
CA LYS A 76 8.46 -17.53 -3.29
C LYS A 76 7.61 -18.69 -2.77
N MET A 77 6.34 -18.39 -2.50
CA MET A 77 5.45 -19.35 -1.85
C MET A 77 5.27 -20.65 -2.69
N ARG A 78 5.20 -20.54 -4.03
CA ARG A 78 4.99 -21.72 -4.89
C ARG A 78 6.27 -22.51 -5.20
N ASP A 79 7.46 -21.94 -4.97
CA ASP A 79 8.69 -22.73 -5.02
C ASP A 79 8.74 -23.77 -3.88
N ILE A 80 8.07 -23.48 -2.77
CA ILE A 80 7.98 -24.37 -1.60
C ILE A 80 6.70 -25.21 -1.63
N ASN A 81 5.58 -24.59 -1.98
CA ASN A 81 4.26 -25.22 -2.02
C ASN A 81 3.62 -25.00 -3.41
N PRO A 82 3.98 -25.80 -4.42
CA PRO A 82 3.51 -25.60 -5.81
C PRO A 82 1.99 -25.56 -5.94
N ASP A 83 1.29 -26.41 -5.18
CA ASP A 83 -0.16 -26.60 -5.23
C ASP A 83 -0.91 -25.76 -4.19
N ILE A 84 -0.27 -24.77 -3.57
CA ILE A 84 -0.94 -23.94 -2.56
C ILE A 84 -2.07 -23.16 -3.20
N LEU A 85 -3.27 -23.35 -2.69
CA LEU A 85 -4.46 -22.65 -3.18
C LEU A 85 -4.51 -21.23 -2.60
N THR A 86 -4.73 -20.25 -3.47
CA THR A 86 -4.93 -18.86 -3.07
C THR A 86 -6.41 -18.48 -3.10
N ILE A 87 -6.80 -17.40 -2.39
CA ILE A 87 -8.18 -16.90 -2.42
C ILE A 87 -8.66 -16.64 -3.86
N PRO A 88 -7.93 -15.84 -4.71
CA PRO A 88 -8.41 -15.63 -6.08
C PRO A 88 -8.45 -16.91 -6.90
N GLU A 89 -7.48 -17.82 -6.74
CA GLU A 89 -7.49 -19.12 -7.42
C GLU A 89 -8.68 -19.98 -7.00
N HIS A 90 -9.05 -19.94 -5.71
CA HIS A 90 -10.25 -20.62 -5.24
C HIS A 90 -11.51 -20.08 -5.94
N PHE A 91 -11.68 -18.77 -6.00
CA PHE A 91 -12.80 -18.16 -6.71
C PHE A 91 -12.79 -18.51 -8.22
N LYS A 92 -11.61 -18.45 -8.86
CA LYS A 92 -11.45 -18.84 -10.26
C LYS A 92 -11.90 -20.29 -10.53
N ASN A 93 -11.50 -21.23 -9.67
CA ASN A 93 -11.88 -22.64 -9.77
C ASN A 93 -13.38 -22.88 -9.53
N ASN A 94 -14.08 -21.89 -8.95
CA ASN A 94 -15.52 -21.90 -8.74
C ASN A 94 -16.29 -20.99 -9.72
N GLY A 95 -15.71 -20.73 -10.90
CA GLY A 95 -16.41 -20.06 -12.00
C GLY A 95 -16.38 -18.53 -11.98
N TYR A 96 -15.60 -17.91 -11.09
CA TYR A 96 -15.43 -16.46 -11.06
C TYR A 96 -14.41 -16.00 -12.09
N GLN A 97 -14.63 -14.82 -12.66
CA GLN A 97 -13.59 -14.08 -13.34
C GLN A 97 -12.70 -13.37 -12.30
N THR A 98 -11.41 -13.71 -12.25
CA THR A 98 -10.48 -13.15 -11.24
C THR A 98 -9.52 -12.16 -11.87
N LEU A 99 -9.48 -10.94 -11.30
CA LEU A 99 -8.70 -9.81 -11.80
C LEU A 99 -7.94 -9.16 -10.64
N GLY A 100 -6.79 -8.54 -10.97
CA GLY A 100 -6.04 -7.82 -9.95
C GLY A 100 -5.20 -6.68 -10.50
N VAL A 101 -5.03 -5.64 -9.67
CA VAL A 101 -4.19 -4.46 -9.94
C VAL A 101 -3.51 -3.98 -8.66
N GLY A 102 -2.29 -3.46 -8.79
CA GLY A 102 -1.54 -2.86 -7.67
C GLY A 102 -0.80 -3.88 -6.79
N LYS A 103 -0.77 -3.69 -5.47
CA LYS A 103 -0.02 -4.53 -4.53
C LYS A 103 -0.95 -5.52 -3.81
N ILE A 104 -1.20 -6.69 -4.38
CA ILE A 104 -1.97 -7.80 -3.76
C ILE A 104 -1.01 -8.79 -3.10
N PHE A 105 -0.17 -9.45 -3.88
CA PHE A 105 0.96 -10.20 -3.38
C PHE A 105 2.20 -9.30 -3.24
N ASP A 106 3.12 -9.64 -2.35
CA ASP A 106 4.45 -9.05 -2.43
C ASP A 106 5.16 -9.60 -3.68
N PRO A 107 5.61 -8.71 -4.60
CA PRO A 107 6.20 -9.15 -5.87
C PRO A 107 7.47 -9.98 -5.74
N ARG A 108 8.12 -9.94 -4.58
CA ARG A 108 9.34 -10.71 -4.28
C ARG A 108 9.01 -12.15 -3.87
N CYS A 109 7.79 -12.40 -3.39
CA CYS A 109 7.34 -13.69 -2.86
C CYS A 109 6.47 -14.49 -3.83
N VAL A 110 6.32 -14.04 -5.07
CA VAL A 110 5.58 -14.71 -6.15
C VAL A 110 6.36 -14.64 -7.48
N ASP A 111 5.80 -15.23 -8.53
CA ASP A 111 6.34 -15.16 -9.89
C ASP A 111 6.22 -13.74 -10.50
N ASN A 112 6.85 -13.54 -11.66
CA ASN A 112 6.79 -12.27 -12.39
C ASN A 112 5.40 -11.91 -12.90
N LYS A 113 4.44 -12.84 -12.89
CA LYS A 113 3.05 -12.64 -13.31
C LYS A 113 2.12 -12.39 -12.11
N ARG A 114 2.68 -12.19 -10.92
CA ARG A 114 1.94 -11.94 -9.67
C ARG A 114 1.06 -13.11 -9.24
N ASP A 115 1.60 -14.31 -9.29
CA ASP A 115 0.91 -15.59 -9.06
C ASP A 115 -0.06 -15.94 -10.18
N LEU A 116 0.46 -16.35 -11.30
CA LEU A 116 -0.32 -16.65 -12.52
C LEU A 116 -1.56 -17.54 -12.29
N PRO A 117 -1.49 -18.61 -11.46
CA PRO A 117 -2.66 -19.44 -11.20
C PRO A 117 -3.86 -18.70 -10.62
N SER A 118 -3.61 -17.63 -9.85
CA SER A 118 -4.65 -16.83 -9.19
C SER A 118 -5.56 -16.05 -10.15
N TRP A 119 -5.16 -15.80 -11.40
CA TRP A 119 -5.82 -14.82 -12.25
C TRP A 119 -6.42 -15.43 -13.52
N SER A 120 -7.65 -15.02 -13.86
CA SER A 120 -8.32 -15.40 -15.13
C SER A 120 -7.78 -14.57 -16.31
N VAL A 121 -7.36 -13.35 -16.03
CA VAL A 121 -6.73 -12.44 -16.99
C VAL A 121 -5.39 -11.96 -16.44
N PRO A 122 -4.46 -11.49 -17.28
CA PRO A 122 -3.15 -11.02 -16.80
C PRO A 122 -3.29 -9.93 -15.73
N PHE A 123 -2.59 -10.11 -14.61
CA PHE A 123 -2.53 -9.13 -13.53
C PHE A 123 -1.93 -7.81 -14.02
N ILE A 124 -2.57 -6.68 -13.68
CA ILE A 124 -2.09 -5.34 -14.08
C ILE A 124 -0.99 -4.87 -13.14
N LYS A 125 0.24 -4.84 -13.65
CA LYS A 125 1.42 -4.39 -12.91
C LYS A 125 1.54 -2.86 -12.94
N GLU A 126 2.32 -2.32 -12.00
CA GLU A 126 2.55 -0.88 -11.88
C GLU A 126 3.11 -0.22 -13.14
N ASN A 127 3.98 -0.91 -13.88
CA ASN A 127 4.53 -0.40 -15.15
C ASN A 127 3.54 -0.42 -16.33
N GLN A 128 2.34 -0.93 -16.12
CA GLN A 128 1.23 -0.94 -17.08
C GLN A 128 0.16 0.11 -16.72
N LEU A 129 0.35 0.82 -15.60
CA LEU A 129 -0.53 1.94 -15.24
C LEU A 129 -0.31 3.11 -16.19
N VAL A 130 -1.40 3.81 -16.49
CA VAL A 130 -1.41 4.97 -17.38
C VAL A 130 -1.39 6.23 -16.54
N TYR A 131 -0.53 7.16 -16.89
CA TYR A 131 -0.42 8.48 -16.27
C TYR A 131 -0.67 9.57 -17.29
N SER A 132 -1.21 10.71 -16.87
CA SER A 132 -1.35 11.88 -17.72
C SER A 132 0.01 12.32 -18.28
N SER A 133 0.02 12.76 -19.54
CA SER A 133 1.20 13.35 -20.20
C SER A 133 1.77 14.56 -19.44
N ASP A 134 0.90 15.33 -18.77
CA ASP A 134 1.29 16.55 -18.06
C ASP A 134 2.20 16.28 -16.86
N TYR A 135 2.04 15.12 -16.23
CA TYR A 135 2.78 14.74 -15.02
C TYR A 135 3.72 13.57 -15.26
N GLY A 136 3.36 12.64 -16.14
CA GLY A 136 4.07 11.38 -16.35
C GLY A 136 4.14 10.50 -15.09
N PRO A 137 4.85 9.36 -15.15
CA PRO A 137 4.97 8.48 -14.00
C PRO A 137 5.76 9.14 -12.87
N PRO A 138 5.43 8.81 -11.59
CA PRO A 138 6.17 9.29 -10.44
C PRO A 138 7.65 8.88 -10.48
N ALA A 139 8.55 9.78 -10.14
CA ALA A 139 9.96 9.44 -10.03
C ALA A 139 10.17 8.33 -8.97
N LEU A 140 10.98 7.32 -9.29
CA LEU A 140 11.20 6.11 -8.49
C LEU A 140 9.91 5.35 -8.13
N GLY A 141 8.77 5.68 -8.77
CA GLY A 141 7.44 5.11 -8.48
C GLY A 141 6.69 5.78 -7.33
N TYR A 142 7.20 6.92 -6.81
CA TYR A 142 6.65 7.57 -5.62
C TYR A 142 6.46 9.08 -5.72
N TYR A 143 7.38 9.81 -6.36
CA TYR A 143 7.46 11.27 -6.20
C TYR A 143 6.94 12.02 -7.42
N GLN A 144 6.06 12.99 -7.17
CA GLN A 144 5.59 13.95 -8.17
C GLN A 144 6.14 15.38 -7.93
N ASN A 145 6.74 15.65 -6.78
CA ASN A 145 7.38 16.92 -6.48
C ASN A 145 8.46 17.25 -7.54
N LYS A 146 8.43 18.48 -8.07
CA LYS A 146 9.30 18.92 -9.17
C LYS A 146 10.78 18.90 -8.79
N ASP A 147 11.12 19.32 -7.57
CA ASP A 147 12.50 19.39 -7.11
C ASP A 147 13.08 17.99 -6.90
N ILE A 148 12.27 17.09 -6.32
CA ILE A 148 12.64 15.67 -6.20
C ILE A 148 12.84 15.04 -7.59
N LYS A 149 11.93 15.30 -8.53
CA LYS A 149 12.06 14.80 -9.92
C LYS A 149 13.33 15.33 -10.61
N ASN A 150 13.65 16.60 -10.38
CA ASN A 150 14.86 17.23 -10.91
C ASN A 150 16.12 16.59 -10.31
N LYS A 151 16.14 16.41 -8.98
CA LYS A 151 17.28 15.77 -8.28
C LYS A 151 17.47 14.32 -8.74
N VAL A 152 16.40 13.56 -8.91
CA VAL A 152 16.44 12.19 -9.46
C VAL A 152 17.02 12.19 -10.88
N ARG A 153 16.62 13.13 -11.75
CA ARG A 153 17.18 13.26 -13.11
C ARG A 153 18.68 13.58 -13.08
N GLN A 154 19.08 14.52 -12.25
CA GLN A 154 20.48 14.90 -12.07
C GLN A 154 21.33 13.70 -11.63
N LEU A 155 20.90 12.96 -10.62
CA LEU A 155 21.62 11.79 -10.11
C LEU A 155 21.67 10.64 -11.14
N ARG A 156 20.62 10.48 -11.96
CA ARG A 156 20.68 9.50 -13.09
C ARG A 156 21.70 9.89 -14.14
N ALA A 157 21.78 11.17 -14.52
CA ALA A 157 22.77 11.67 -15.46
C ALA A 157 24.21 11.48 -14.90
N GLU A 158 24.42 11.80 -13.63
CA GLU A 158 25.67 11.57 -12.93
C GLU A 158 26.03 10.07 -12.91
N ALA A 159 25.10 9.18 -12.56
CA ALA A 159 25.32 7.73 -12.58
C ALA A 159 25.68 7.24 -13.99
N THR A 160 25.04 7.78 -15.02
CA THR A 160 25.33 7.43 -16.42
C THR A 160 26.76 7.85 -16.80
N SER A 161 27.18 9.08 -16.44
CA SER A 161 28.56 9.56 -16.72
C SER A 161 29.65 8.74 -15.98
N LYS A 162 29.28 8.14 -14.84
CA LYS A 162 30.14 7.24 -14.06
C LYS A 162 30.08 5.77 -14.51
N GLY A 163 29.31 5.44 -15.55
CA GLY A 163 29.16 4.07 -16.05
C GLY A 163 28.42 3.12 -15.09
N VAL A 164 27.59 3.66 -14.17
CA VAL A 164 26.86 2.85 -13.21
C VAL A 164 25.74 2.07 -13.91
N LYS A 165 25.74 0.74 -13.77
CA LYS A 165 24.75 -0.14 -14.43
C LYS A 165 23.32 0.02 -13.90
N ASN A 166 23.16 0.20 -12.59
CA ASN A 166 21.83 0.31 -11.96
C ASN A 166 21.57 1.75 -11.49
N LEU A 167 21.04 2.57 -12.41
CA LEU A 167 20.76 3.99 -12.16
C LEU A 167 19.78 4.21 -10.99
N ASN A 168 18.74 3.37 -10.90
CA ASN A 168 17.75 3.52 -9.83
C ASN A 168 18.33 3.15 -8.46
N LYS A 169 19.25 2.18 -8.40
CA LYS A 169 19.96 1.88 -7.15
C LYS A 169 20.85 3.05 -6.74
N TYR A 170 21.64 3.60 -7.69
CA TYR A 170 22.47 4.75 -7.43
C TYR A 170 21.68 5.94 -6.86
N VAL A 171 20.55 6.26 -7.49
CA VAL A 171 19.68 7.34 -7.00
C VAL A 171 19.22 7.06 -5.58
N ARG A 172 18.67 5.87 -5.31
CA ARG A 172 18.15 5.53 -3.98
C ARG A 172 19.22 5.51 -2.89
N ASP A 173 20.45 5.15 -3.22
CA ASP A 173 21.56 5.14 -2.27
C ASP A 173 22.05 6.56 -1.93
N ASN A 174 21.76 7.57 -2.79
CA ASN A 174 22.20 8.95 -2.60
C ASN A 174 21.04 9.90 -2.24
N TYR A 175 19.81 9.63 -2.69
CA TYR A 175 18.66 10.51 -2.45
C TYR A 175 17.34 9.72 -2.55
N LYS A 176 16.65 9.63 -1.44
CA LYS A 176 15.37 8.92 -1.33
C LYS A 176 14.60 9.52 -0.15
N PRO A 177 13.90 10.65 -0.33
CA PRO A 177 13.14 11.28 0.74
C PRO A 177 12.10 10.35 1.36
N PRO A 178 11.90 10.36 2.69
CA PRO A 178 10.91 9.51 3.34
C PRO A 178 9.46 10.02 3.15
N PHE A 179 9.31 11.27 2.72
CA PHE A 179 8.01 11.88 2.45
C PHE A 179 8.10 12.90 1.30
N GLY A 180 6.94 13.33 0.81
CA GLY A 180 6.86 14.38 -0.20
C GLY A 180 5.45 14.58 -0.74
N SER A 181 5.12 15.84 -1.05
CA SER A 181 3.85 16.23 -1.65
C SER A 181 4.05 16.96 -2.97
N ALA A 182 3.01 17.05 -3.76
CA ALA A 182 2.95 17.90 -4.94
C ALA A 182 1.50 18.34 -5.20
N ASN A 183 1.33 19.56 -5.68
CA ASN A 183 0.02 20.05 -6.12
C ASN A 183 -0.31 19.49 -7.52
N VAL A 184 -0.80 18.27 -7.54
CA VAL A 184 -1.14 17.48 -8.73
C VAL A 184 -2.40 16.66 -8.45
N PRO A 185 -3.16 16.24 -9.49
CA PRO A 185 -4.31 15.38 -9.31
C PRO A 185 -3.91 13.99 -8.77
N ASP A 186 -4.87 13.28 -8.21
CA ASP A 186 -4.66 11.98 -7.57
C ASP A 186 -4.01 10.96 -8.52
N GLU A 187 -4.47 10.94 -9.77
CA GLU A 187 -4.04 10.02 -10.83
C GLU A 187 -2.59 10.23 -11.26
N ALA A 188 -1.97 11.33 -10.86
CA ALA A 188 -0.53 11.55 -11.04
C ALA A 188 0.31 10.65 -10.12
N TYR A 189 -0.25 10.17 -9.01
CA TYR A 189 0.38 9.21 -8.11
C TYR A 189 -0.03 7.77 -8.42
N THR A 190 0.81 6.82 -8.03
CA THR A 190 0.61 5.38 -8.32
C THR A 190 -0.73 4.86 -7.80
N ASP A 191 -1.12 5.22 -6.58
CA ASP A 191 -2.37 4.74 -5.99
C ASP A 191 -3.62 5.36 -6.64
N GLY A 192 -3.54 6.61 -7.08
CA GLY A 192 -4.59 7.21 -7.91
C GLY A 192 -4.71 6.55 -9.29
N ALA A 193 -3.59 6.20 -9.91
CA ALA A 193 -3.60 5.44 -11.16
C ALA A 193 -4.12 4.01 -10.98
N ILE A 194 -3.85 3.36 -9.83
CA ILE A 194 -4.44 2.06 -9.46
C ILE A 194 -5.96 2.19 -9.35
N ALA A 195 -6.47 3.21 -8.64
CA ALA A 195 -7.90 3.44 -8.51
C ALA A 195 -8.57 3.72 -9.87
N ALA A 196 -7.95 4.56 -10.71
CA ALA A 196 -8.44 4.82 -12.06
C ALA A 196 -8.51 3.53 -12.90
N ARG A 197 -7.48 2.68 -12.81
CA ARG A 197 -7.48 1.39 -13.51
C ARG A 197 -8.56 0.43 -12.97
N ALA A 198 -8.75 0.36 -11.63
CA ALA A 198 -9.80 -0.44 -11.02
C ALA A 198 -11.21 0.03 -11.48
N ASN A 199 -11.42 1.34 -11.61
CA ASN A 199 -12.67 1.91 -12.11
C ASN A 199 -12.97 1.46 -13.56
N LEU A 200 -11.96 1.49 -14.44
CA LEU A 200 -12.11 0.95 -15.79
C LEU A 200 -12.47 -0.54 -15.79
N MET A 201 -11.81 -1.32 -14.91
CA MET A 201 -12.12 -2.76 -14.78
C MET A 201 -13.55 -2.99 -14.30
N LEU A 202 -14.06 -2.20 -13.35
CA LEU A 202 -15.46 -2.28 -12.90
C LEU A 202 -16.44 -1.89 -14.00
N GLN A 203 -16.13 -0.87 -14.80
CA GLN A 203 -16.93 -0.49 -15.97
C GLN A 203 -16.99 -1.63 -17.01
N ASP A 204 -15.87 -2.26 -17.32
CA ASP A 204 -15.80 -3.40 -18.22
C ASP A 204 -16.62 -4.58 -17.68
N LEU A 205 -16.48 -4.91 -16.39
CA LEU A 205 -17.22 -5.99 -15.72
C LEU A 205 -18.74 -5.74 -15.69
N SER A 206 -19.17 -4.49 -15.64
CA SER A 206 -20.59 -4.14 -15.64
C SER A 206 -21.30 -4.44 -16.96
N GLN A 207 -20.57 -4.58 -18.07
CA GLN A 207 -21.12 -4.89 -19.38
C GLN A 207 -21.57 -6.35 -19.54
N ASN A 208 -21.02 -7.24 -18.70
CA ASN A 208 -21.42 -8.65 -18.68
C ASN A 208 -21.49 -9.17 -17.23
N GLN A 209 -22.67 -9.15 -16.67
CA GLN A 209 -22.92 -9.55 -15.28
C GLN A 209 -23.32 -11.04 -15.12
N SER A 210 -23.27 -11.84 -16.20
CA SER A 210 -23.62 -13.26 -16.13
C SER A 210 -22.58 -14.10 -15.36
N THR A 211 -21.32 -13.65 -15.31
CA THR A 211 -20.25 -14.31 -14.59
C THR A 211 -19.84 -13.47 -13.38
N PRO A 212 -19.87 -14.01 -12.15
CA PRO A 212 -19.42 -13.27 -10.99
C PRO A 212 -17.91 -13.00 -11.07
N PHE A 213 -17.46 -11.93 -10.44
CA PHE A 213 -16.04 -11.56 -10.43
C PHE A 213 -15.44 -11.53 -9.02
N PHE A 214 -14.12 -11.74 -8.97
CA PHE A 214 -13.25 -11.41 -7.85
C PHE A 214 -12.25 -10.37 -8.33
N LEU A 215 -12.44 -9.11 -7.93
CA LEU A 215 -11.55 -8.02 -8.26
C LEU A 215 -10.70 -7.65 -7.03
N ALA A 216 -9.37 -7.82 -7.15
CA ALA A 216 -8.42 -7.43 -6.12
C ALA A 216 -7.72 -6.11 -6.49
N VAL A 217 -7.83 -5.12 -5.61
CA VAL A 217 -7.19 -3.80 -5.75
C VAL A 217 -6.25 -3.57 -4.59
N GLY A 218 -4.95 -3.44 -4.89
CA GLY A 218 -3.92 -3.29 -3.86
C GLY A 218 -3.27 -1.91 -3.86
N PHE A 219 -3.52 -1.11 -2.82
CA PHE A 219 -2.88 0.17 -2.62
C PHE A 219 -1.53 0.04 -1.92
N LYS A 220 -0.65 1.01 -2.18
CA LYS A 220 0.72 1.04 -1.63
C LYS A 220 0.86 1.99 -0.45
N ARG A 221 0.08 3.08 -0.42
CA ARG A 221 0.07 4.00 0.71
C ARG A 221 -0.83 3.43 1.80
N PRO A 222 -0.55 3.74 3.09
CA PRO A 222 0.50 4.61 3.63
C PRO A 222 1.88 3.96 3.86
N HIS A 223 2.27 2.89 3.18
CA HIS A 223 3.67 2.41 3.25
C HIS A 223 4.65 3.52 2.81
N LEU A 224 5.83 3.59 3.42
CA LEU A 224 6.92 4.51 3.05
C LEU A 224 7.28 4.44 1.54
N PRO A 225 7.71 5.55 0.92
CA PRO A 225 7.76 6.93 1.43
C PRO A 225 6.34 7.51 1.50
N PHE A 226 6.08 8.40 2.45
CA PHE A 226 4.77 9.03 2.61
C PHE A 226 4.56 10.09 1.54
N THR A 227 3.96 9.69 0.42
CA THR A 227 3.76 10.56 -0.75
C THR A 227 2.30 10.59 -1.16
N ALA A 228 1.72 11.79 -1.18
CA ALA A 228 0.35 12.05 -1.55
C ALA A 228 0.22 13.44 -2.22
N PRO A 229 -0.86 13.72 -2.97
CA PRO A 229 -1.17 15.06 -3.43
C PRO A 229 -1.26 16.07 -2.28
N GLN A 230 -0.81 17.32 -2.52
CA GLN A 230 -0.74 18.38 -1.50
C GLN A 230 -2.06 18.56 -0.75
N LYS A 231 -3.20 18.50 -1.41
CA LYS A 231 -4.52 18.67 -0.79
C LYS A 231 -4.81 17.74 0.39
N TYR A 232 -4.17 16.57 0.47
CA TYR A 232 -4.34 15.66 1.61
C TYR A 232 -3.40 16.01 2.76
N TRP A 233 -2.26 16.63 2.49
CA TRP A 233 -1.39 17.21 3.51
C TRP A 233 -2.06 18.43 4.16
N ASP A 234 -2.75 19.24 3.36
CA ASP A 234 -3.45 20.45 3.81
C ASP A 234 -4.66 20.16 4.72
N LEU A 235 -5.10 18.90 4.82
CA LEU A 235 -6.13 18.46 5.76
C LEU A 235 -5.66 18.50 7.22
N TYR A 236 -4.36 18.49 7.46
CA TYR A 236 -3.78 18.33 8.79
C TYR A 236 -2.86 19.50 9.15
N ASN A 237 -3.07 20.05 10.35
CA ASN A 237 -2.17 21.03 10.91
C ASN A 237 -1.02 20.31 11.64
N LYS A 238 0.22 20.42 11.12
CA LYS A 238 1.40 19.80 11.72
C LYS A 238 1.60 20.17 13.19
N ASN A 239 1.19 21.37 13.60
CA ASN A 239 1.34 21.84 14.99
C ASN A 239 0.40 21.13 15.97
N GLU A 240 -0.67 20.51 15.49
CA GLU A 240 -1.62 19.74 16.28
C GLU A 240 -1.24 18.26 16.39
N ILE A 241 -0.17 17.84 15.73
CA ILE A 241 0.31 16.46 15.81
C ILE A 241 0.98 16.24 17.16
N GLU A 242 0.38 15.33 17.93
CA GLU A 242 0.94 14.85 19.18
C GLU A 242 1.93 13.72 18.93
N LEU A 243 3.09 13.80 19.57
CA LEU A 243 4.06 12.70 19.58
C LEU A 243 3.67 11.67 20.63
N ALA A 244 4.15 10.44 20.47
CA ALA A 244 3.98 9.42 21.50
C ALA A 244 4.51 9.94 22.85
N SER A 245 3.70 9.87 23.89
CA SER A 245 4.08 10.33 25.23
C SER A 245 5.18 9.45 25.86
N TYR A 246 5.37 8.23 25.33
CA TYR A 246 6.37 7.30 25.78
C TYR A 246 7.24 6.84 24.60
N GLN A 247 8.50 7.25 24.57
CA GLN A 247 9.43 7.02 23.45
C GLN A 247 10.67 6.21 23.86
N THR A 248 10.64 5.55 25.01
CA THR A 248 11.71 4.68 25.53
C THR A 248 11.26 3.23 25.60
N LYS A 249 12.18 2.32 25.81
CA LYS A 249 11.84 0.91 26.03
C LYS A 249 11.01 0.73 27.28
N SER A 250 10.02 -0.14 27.22
CA SER A 250 9.27 -0.53 28.42
C SER A 250 10.15 -1.29 29.41
N VAL A 251 9.90 -1.10 30.70
CA VAL A 251 10.60 -1.84 31.77
C VAL A 251 10.33 -3.34 31.58
N ASN A 252 11.40 -4.14 31.54
CA ASN A 252 11.37 -5.58 31.28
C ASN A 252 10.80 -5.98 29.89
N GLY A 253 10.72 -5.06 28.95
CA GLY A 253 10.37 -5.40 27.56
C GLY A 253 11.47 -6.25 26.91
N PRO A 254 11.12 -7.32 26.16
CA PRO A 254 12.13 -8.14 25.50
C PRO A 254 12.83 -7.35 24.39
N ASP A 255 14.16 -7.45 24.27
CA ASP A 255 14.93 -6.74 23.24
C ASP A 255 14.46 -7.02 21.81
N LEU A 256 13.89 -8.20 21.55
CA LEU A 256 13.32 -8.58 20.28
C LEU A 256 12.15 -7.66 19.84
N ALA A 257 11.46 -7.01 20.77
CA ALA A 257 10.36 -6.10 20.48
C ALA A 257 10.84 -4.73 19.95
N TYR A 258 12.14 -4.46 20.04
CA TYR A 258 12.73 -3.16 19.68
C TYR A 258 13.73 -3.30 18.55
N HIS A 259 13.73 -2.34 17.64
CA HIS A 259 14.65 -2.31 16.52
C HIS A 259 14.97 -0.88 16.08
N SER A 260 16.11 -0.71 15.46
CA SER A 260 16.63 0.59 15.00
C SER A 260 16.02 1.08 13.67
N SER A 261 14.79 0.69 13.34
CA SER A 261 14.03 1.15 12.16
C SER A 261 14.84 1.10 10.85
N GLY A 262 15.37 -0.09 10.52
CA GLY A 262 16.24 -0.30 9.35
C GLY A 262 15.63 0.15 8.02
N GLU A 263 14.31 0.03 7.84
CA GLU A 263 13.64 0.53 6.65
C GLU A 263 13.70 2.05 6.59
N MET A 264 13.35 2.75 7.67
CA MET A 264 13.40 4.21 7.75
C MET A 264 14.80 4.74 7.45
N ARG A 265 15.84 4.14 8.03
CA ARG A 265 17.24 4.51 7.79
C ARG A 265 17.74 4.22 6.36
N SER A 266 17.00 3.46 5.58
CA SER A 266 17.28 3.27 4.15
C SER A 266 16.90 4.47 3.29
N TYR A 267 16.10 5.38 3.82
CA TYR A 267 15.80 6.64 3.16
C TYR A 267 16.97 7.60 3.27
N LYS A 268 17.21 8.39 2.24
CA LYS A 268 18.34 9.31 2.14
C LYS A 268 17.81 10.73 1.89
N TYR A 269 17.78 11.52 2.94
CA TYR A 269 17.30 12.89 2.92
C TYR A 269 18.27 13.75 3.75
N PRO A 270 18.88 14.80 3.17
CA PRO A 270 19.99 15.53 3.82
C PRO A 270 19.62 16.19 5.15
N GLU A 271 18.35 16.58 5.31
CA GLU A 271 17.84 17.28 6.48
C GLU A 271 17.51 16.35 7.65
N ILE A 272 17.54 15.02 7.44
CA ILE A 272 17.24 14.06 8.51
C ILE A 272 18.52 13.32 8.93
N ASP A 273 18.88 13.49 10.18
CA ASP A 273 19.94 12.71 10.79
C ASP A 273 19.34 11.46 11.47
N TYR A 274 19.85 10.30 11.06
CA TYR A 274 19.38 9.00 11.57
C TYR A 274 20.31 8.51 12.68
N VAL A 275 20.17 9.08 13.86
CA VAL A 275 20.94 8.70 15.04
C VAL A 275 20.32 7.48 15.71
N ILE A 276 21.13 6.54 16.13
CA ILE A 276 20.71 5.39 16.95
C ILE A 276 21.19 5.64 18.38
N ASN A 277 20.25 5.70 19.31
CA ASN A 277 20.56 5.91 20.72
C ASN A 277 21.13 4.64 21.41
N GLU A 278 21.52 4.76 22.67
CA GLU A 278 22.10 3.65 23.45
C GLU A 278 21.13 2.46 23.63
N GLU A 279 19.83 2.69 23.53
CA GLU A 279 18.79 1.65 23.58
C GLU A 279 18.56 0.94 22.23
N ASN A 280 19.40 1.22 21.21
CA ASN A 280 19.22 0.74 19.83
C ASN A 280 17.91 1.20 19.17
N LEU A 281 17.38 2.34 19.56
CA LEU A 281 16.22 2.96 18.96
C LEU A 281 16.65 4.08 18.01
N LEU A 282 15.86 4.30 16.95
CA LEU A 282 16.05 5.44 16.06
C LEU A 282 15.62 6.71 16.80
N ASP A 283 16.54 7.63 16.99
CA ASP A 283 16.30 8.94 17.57
C ASP A 283 16.15 9.98 16.45
N LEU A 284 15.03 10.69 16.43
CA LEU A 284 14.72 11.72 15.44
C LEU A 284 14.27 12.99 16.15
N GLU A 285 14.71 14.12 15.61
CA GLU A 285 14.20 15.44 16.00
C GLU A 285 12.67 15.48 15.95
N GLU A 286 12.03 16.12 16.93
CA GLU A 286 10.55 16.19 17.01
C GLU A 286 9.91 16.72 15.74
N SER A 287 10.54 17.69 15.08
CA SER A 287 10.07 18.25 13.81
C SER A 287 9.97 17.18 12.70
N HIS A 288 10.96 16.28 12.63
CA HIS A 288 10.99 15.20 11.65
C HIS A 288 10.02 14.08 12.02
N GLN A 289 9.85 13.78 13.32
CA GLN A 289 8.80 12.86 13.77
C GLN A 289 7.42 13.36 13.33
N LYS A 290 7.12 14.66 13.53
CA LYS A 290 5.86 15.28 13.08
C LYS A 290 5.71 15.27 11.57
N ASP A 291 6.77 15.48 10.79
CA ASP A 291 6.72 15.38 9.33
C ASP A 291 6.34 13.97 8.85
N LEU A 292 6.88 12.94 9.49
CA LEU A 292 6.56 11.55 9.18
C LEU A 292 5.11 11.22 9.54
N ILE A 293 4.65 11.62 10.72
CA ILE A 293 3.26 11.40 11.16
C ILE A 293 2.30 12.15 10.23
N HIS A 294 2.60 13.42 9.90
CA HIS A 294 1.82 14.22 8.96
C HIS A 294 1.68 13.51 7.60
N GLY A 295 2.82 13.05 7.05
CA GLY A 295 2.82 12.33 5.78
C GLY A 295 2.04 11.02 5.83
N TYR A 296 2.07 10.31 6.96
CA TYR A 296 1.30 9.10 7.15
C TYR A 296 -0.21 9.36 7.10
N TYR A 297 -0.70 10.35 7.86
CA TYR A 297 -2.11 10.75 7.83
C TYR A 297 -2.55 11.27 6.47
N ALA A 298 -1.73 12.10 5.81
CA ALA A 298 -1.99 12.55 4.44
C ALA A 298 -2.15 11.38 3.46
N CYS A 299 -1.29 10.37 3.56
CA CYS A 299 -1.39 9.14 2.76
C CYS A 299 -2.65 8.33 3.10
N THR A 300 -3.04 8.26 4.37
CA THR A 300 -4.27 7.58 4.81
C THR A 300 -5.50 8.22 4.20
N SER A 301 -5.63 9.56 4.28
CA SER A 301 -6.74 10.29 3.65
C SER A 301 -6.72 10.19 2.12
N PHE A 302 -5.53 10.15 1.51
CA PHE A 302 -5.40 9.93 0.08
C PHE A 302 -5.99 8.58 -0.33
N ILE A 303 -5.70 7.51 0.41
CA ILE A 303 -6.23 6.17 0.12
C ILE A 303 -7.74 6.12 0.38
N ASP A 304 -8.21 6.72 1.46
CA ASP A 304 -9.65 6.84 1.74
C ASP A 304 -10.41 7.43 0.54
N ALA A 305 -9.90 8.52 -0.03
CA ALA A 305 -10.48 9.13 -1.22
C ALA A 305 -10.42 8.24 -2.46
N GLN A 306 -9.34 7.44 -2.64
CA GLN A 306 -9.26 6.49 -3.76
C GLN A 306 -10.27 5.35 -3.62
N ILE A 307 -10.48 4.85 -2.40
CA ILE A 307 -11.55 3.89 -2.09
C ILE A 307 -12.90 4.49 -2.45
N GLY A 308 -13.16 5.75 -2.10
CA GLY A 308 -14.39 6.46 -2.46
C GLY A 308 -14.68 6.47 -3.95
N LYS A 309 -13.66 6.71 -4.80
CA LYS A 309 -13.80 6.67 -6.26
C LYS A 309 -14.20 5.27 -6.77
N ILE A 310 -13.63 4.23 -6.18
CA ILE A 310 -13.96 2.84 -6.56
C ILE A 310 -15.39 2.49 -6.13
N LEU A 311 -15.78 2.83 -4.90
CA LEU A 311 -17.13 2.60 -4.41
C LEU A 311 -18.18 3.38 -5.21
N GLN A 312 -17.85 4.62 -5.61
CA GLN A 312 -18.71 5.42 -6.48
C GLN A 312 -18.90 4.75 -7.85
N THR A 313 -17.83 4.21 -8.45
CA THR A 313 -17.93 3.47 -9.73
C THR A 313 -18.74 2.19 -9.55
N LEU A 314 -18.50 1.44 -8.49
CA LEU A 314 -19.27 0.23 -8.16
C LEU A 314 -20.78 0.54 -8.09
N LYS A 315 -21.14 1.65 -7.43
CA LYS A 315 -22.53 2.11 -7.30
C LYS A 315 -23.12 2.60 -8.62
N SER A 316 -22.38 3.44 -9.37
CA SER A 316 -22.88 3.99 -10.64
C SER A 316 -23.06 2.95 -11.74
N THR A 317 -22.36 1.82 -11.67
CA THR A 317 -22.51 0.67 -12.57
C THR A 317 -23.57 -0.32 -12.09
N GLY A 318 -24.17 -0.13 -10.90
CA GLY A 318 -25.19 -1.02 -10.31
C GLY A 318 -24.62 -2.34 -9.78
N LEU A 319 -23.31 -2.52 -9.78
CA LEU A 319 -22.65 -3.73 -9.28
C LEU A 319 -22.69 -3.83 -7.75
N ASP A 320 -22.88 -2.70 -7.04
CA ASP A 320 -22.98 -2.64 -5.57
C ASP A 320 -24.10 -3.52 -5.00
N LYS A 321 -25.18 -3.75 -5.77
CA LYS A 321 -26.35 -4.53 -5.32
C LYS A 321 -26.05 -6.00 -5.05
N ASN A 322 -25.01 -6.55 -5.69
CA ASN A 322 -24.61 -7.95 -5.52
C ASN A 322 -23.09 -8.09 -5.41
N THR A 323 -22.45 -7.23 -4.60
CA THR A 323 -21.00 -7.28 -4.39
C THR A 323 -20.68 -7.24 -2.90
N ILE A 324 -19.91 -8.21 -2.44
CA ILE A 324 -19.28 -8.20 -1.12
C ILE A 324 -18.01 -7.35 -1.21
N ILE A 325 -17.92 -6.33 -0.38
CA ILE A 325 -16.74 -5.43 -0.30
C ILE A 325 -15.94 -5.85 0.92
N VAL A 326 -14.66 -6.13 0.70
CA VAL A 326 -13.69 -6.44 1.77
C VAL A 326 -12.58 -5.40 1.71
N ILE A 327 -12.40 -4.65 2.79
CA ILE A 327 -11.23 -3.77 2.97
C ILE A 327 -10.32 -4.44 3.99
N TYR A 328 -9.11 -4.76 3.57
CA TYR A 328 -8.11 -5.41 4.39
C TYR A 328 -6.86 -4.54 4.52
N VAL A 329 -6.38 -4.38 5.72
CA VAL A 329 -5.13 -3.69 6.01
C VAL A 329 -4.03 -4.71 6.27
N SER A 330 -2.94 -4.65 5.49
CA SER A 330 -1.79 -5.53 5.67
C SER A 330 -0.87 -4.95 6.76
N TYR A 331 -1.44 -4.75 7.94
CA TYR A 331 -0.75 -4.16 9.07
C TYR A 331 0.55 -4.87 9.40
N THR A 332 1.63 -4.14 9.47
CA THR A 332 2.95 -4.73 9.62
C THR A 332 3.74 -4.24 10.84
N HIS A 333 3.37 -3.09 11.45
CA HIS A 333 4.14 -2.56 12.58
C HIS A 333 3.25 -1.95 13.65
N LEU A 334 3.47 -2.33 14.87
CA LEU A 334 3.16 -1.59 16.07
C LEU A 334 4.22 -0.53 16.32
#